data_108e57bf7233137b910c6de36dc5ca95
#
_entry.id   108e57bf7233137b910c6de36dc5ca95
#
_cell.length_a   1.000
_cell.length_b   1.000
_cell.length_c   1.000
_cell.angle_alpha   90.00
_cell.angle_beta   90.00
_cell.angle_gamma   90.00
#
_symmetry.space_group_name_H-M   'P 1'
#
loop_
_entity.id
_entity.type
_entity.pdbx_description
1 polymer ?
#
loop_
_entity_poly.entity_id
_entity_poly.type
_entity_poly.pdbx_seq_one_letter_code
_entity_poly.pdbx_strand_id
1 'polypeptide(L)'
;CVHNHGKTELHPFKFTRQKKSIKSARSTVEPRDICREAQWMAEDRQAVLPVISYQSFSRVSNQKKDKWENPFSKEDYSRAVGYVDCLEEAANEKMLANWCKKMEQVAWQQEETIPEYEIVKKTVSKFMQLMQEDGRIRVYYDKRTEELVYTNEEEILPVRMLSSGFRNLLGMVFDIAYRMAVLNPDLLENVVEMTPGIVLIDEIDLHLHPRWQWKIIDALKNTFPRVQFIVTTHSPVIIASCKEEKLITLQLEDIFLDKPSEIMHG
;
A
#
# COMPACT_ATOMS: atom_id res chain seq x y z
N CYS A 1 -14.24 -9.87 -9.85
CA CYS A 1 -15.49 -9.14 -10.16
C CYS A 1 -15.48 -8.84 -11.64
N VAL A 2 -16.46 -9.32 -12.41
CA VAL A 2 -16.65 -8.95 -13.81
C VAL A 2 -17.69 -7.85 -13.84
N HIS A 3 -17.33 -6.67 -14.33
CA HIS A 3 -18.27 -5.58 -14.56
C HIS A 3 -19.02 -5.85 -15.85
N ASN A 4 -20.29 -6.23 -15.76
CA ASN A 4 -21.18 -6.30 -16.89
C ASN A 4 -22.29 -5.26 -16.69
N HIS A 5 -22.22 -4.15 -17.44
CA HIS A 5 -23.26 -3.11 -17.57
C HIS A 5 -24.03 -2.74 -16.28
N GLY A 6 -23.32 -2.28 -15.26
CA GLY A 6 -23.94 -1.65 -14.09
C GLY A 6 -24.46 -2.60 -12.99
N LYS A 7 -24.28 -3.91 -13.12
CA LYS A 7 -24.52 -4.88 -12.05
C LYS A 7 -23.21 -5.58 -11.68
N THR A 8 -22.77 -5.39 -10.46
CA THR A 8 -21.61 -6.13 -9.91
C THR A 8 -22.11 -7.52 -9.50
N GLU A 9 -22.02 -8.48 -10.39
CA GLU A 9 -22.22 -9.87 -10.04
C GLU A 9 -20.89 -10.46 -9.63
N LEU A 10 -20.83 -10.96 -8.38
CA LEU A 10 -19.66 -11.71 -7.87
C LEU A 10 -19.74 -13.13 -8.44
N HIS A 11 -19.05 -13.36 -9.56
CA HIS A 11 -18.85 -14.72 -10.05
C HIS A 11 -17.60 -15.30 -9.41
N PRO A 12 -17.73 -16.38 -8.60
CA PRO A 12 -16.57 -17.08 -8.09
C PRO A 12 -15.82 -17.68 -9.28
N PHE A 13 -14.56 -17.34 -9.45
CA PHE A 13 -13.71 -17.95 -10.46
C PHE A 13 -12.53 -18.65 -9.80
N LYS A 14 -12.10 -19.75 -10.40
CA LYS A 14 -10.93 -20.51 -9.99
C LYS A 14 -9.85 -20.35 -11.03
N PHE A 15 -8.68 -19.94 -10.61
CA PHE A 15 -7.50 -19.94 -11.50
C PHE A 15 -6.41 -20.81 -10.90
N THR A 16 -5.57 -21.35 -11.78
CA THR A 16 -4.42 -22.17 -11.39
C THR A 16 -3.16 -21.56 -11.96
N ARG A 17 -2.17 -21.36 -11.10
CA ARG A 17 -0.83 -20.94 -11.51
C ARG A 17 0.12 -22.12 -11.35
N GLN A 18 0.64 -22.63 -12.46
CA GLN A 18 1.56 -23.75 -12.45
C GLN A 18 2.96 -23.33 -12.89
N LYS A 19 3.97 -23.77 -12.16
CA LYS A 19 5.37 -23.63 -12.52
C LYS A 19 5.82 -24.86 -13.28
N LYS A 20 6.35 -24.71 -14.49
CA LYS A 20 6.76 -25.86 -15.34
C LYS A 20 7.86 -26.71 -14.71
N SER A 21 8.70 -26.14 -13.85
CA SER A 21 9.69 -26.86 -13.05
C SER A 21 10.14 -26.00 -11.89
N ILE A 22 10.77 -26.58 -10.87
CA ILE A 22 11.33 -25.86 -9.71
C ILE A 22 12.37 -24.82 -10.15
N LYS A 23 13.06 -25.05 -11.25
CA LYS A 23 14.08 -24.14 -11.81
C LYS A 23 13.56 -23.16 -12.86
N SER A 24 12.29 -23.23 -13.25
CA SER A 24 11.72 -22.36 -14.27
C SER A 24 11.24 -21.04 -13.65
N ALA A 25 11.71 -19.92 -14.20
CA ALA A 25 11.16 -18.59 -13.87
C ALA A 25 9.78 -18.39 -14.49
N ARG A 26 9.36 -19.22 -15.47
CA ARG A 26 8.08 -19.06 -16.16
C ARG A 26 6.99 -19.87 -15.47
N SER A 27 5.87 -19.24 -15.19
CA SER A 27 4.63 -19.87 -14.73
C SER A 27 3.54 -19.67 -15.78
N THR A 28 2.61 -20.62 -15.86
CA THR A 28 1.38 -20.48 -16.65
C THR A 28 0.22 -20.21 -15.72
N VAL A 29 -0.68 -19.34 -16.12
CA VAL A 29 -1.94 -19.04 -15.42
C VAL A 29 -3.07 -19.54 -16.30
N GLU A 30 -3.99 -20.29 -15.73
CA GLU A 30 -5.18 -20.79 -16.43
C GLU A 30 -6.42 -20.52 -15.57
N PRO A 31 -7.52 -20.04 -16.16
CA PRO A 31 -7.68 -19.68 -17.58
C PRO A 31 -6.91 -18.41 -17.96
N ARG A 32 -6.40 -18.35 -19.18
CA ARG A 32 -5.63 -17.19 -19.69
C ARG A 32 -6.48 -15.94 -19.83
N ASP A 33 -7.78 -16.10 -19.93
CA ASP A 33 -8.73 -14.99 -20.09
C ASP A 33 -8.71 -14.04 -18.89
N ILE A 34 -8.43 -14.51 -17.67
CA ILE A 34 -8.28 -13.68 -16.47
C ILE A 34 -7.16 -12.63 -16.65
N CYS A 35 -6.02 -13.02 -17.23
CA CYS A 35 -4.93 -12.09 -17.47
C CYS A 35 -5.31 -11.03 -18.52
N ARG A 36 -6.10 -11.43 -19.52
CA ARG A 36 -6.59 -10.53 -20.56
C ARG A 36 -7.62 -9.53 -20.01
N GLU A 37 -8.54 -10.01 -19.17
CA GLU A 37 -9.52 -9.15 -18.48
C GLU A 37 -8.81 -8.15 -17.55
N ALA A 38 -7.82 -8.59 -16.78
CA ALA A 38 -7.03 -7.71 -15.92
C ALA A 38 -6.27 -6.63 -16.72
N GLN A 39 -5.72 -6.99 -17.88
CA GLN A 39 -5.07 -6.04 -18.78
C GLN A 39 -6.09 -5.04 -19.35
N TRP A 40 -7.23 -5.53 -19.81
CA TRP A 40 -8.30 -4.66 -20.33
C TRP A 40 -8.80 -3.68 -19.25
N MET A 41 -9.02 -4.16 -18.01
CA MET A 41 -9.37 -3.28 -16.88
C MET A 41 -8.29 -2.25 -16.59
N ALA A 42 -7.03 -2.60 -16.76
CA ALA A 42 -5.92 -1.65 -16.55
C ALA A 42 -5.84 -0.58 -17.65
N GLU A 43 -6.34 -0.86 -18.85
CA GLU A 43 -6.41 0.07 -19.98
C GLU A 43 -7.67 0.94 -19.94
N ASP A 44 -8.77 0.43 -19.36
CA ASP A 44 -10.03 1.17 -19.21
C ASP A 44 -9.95 2.23 -18.10
N ARG A 45 -9.80 3.50 -18.48
CA ARG A 45 -9.72 4.63 -17.54
C ARG A 45 -10.94 4.77 -16.61
N GLN A 46 -12.11 4.28 -17.00
CA GLN A 46 -13.31 4.33 -16.16
C GLN A 46 -13.32 3.27 -15.06
N ALA A 47 -12.54 2.21 -15.21
CA ALA A 47 -12.44 1.17 -14.21
C ALA A 47 -11.59 1.63 -13.00
N VAL A 48 -12.15 1.53 -11.80
CA VAL A 48 -11.39 1.76 -10.56
C VAL A 48 -10.60 0.50 -10.25
N LEU A 49 -9.27 0.62 -10.25
CA LEU A 49 -8.37 -0.48 -9.96
C LEU A 49 -8.18 -0.65 -8.44
N PRO A 50 -8.29 -1.87 -7.89
CA PRO A 50 -8.05 -2.09 -6.47
C PRO A 50 -6.57 -1.93 -6.13
N VAL A 51 -6.26 -1.33 -4.99
CA VAL A 51 -4.89 -1.37 -4.46
C VAL A 51 -4.61 -2.77 -3.88
N ILE A 52 -3.43 -3.29 -4.19
CA ILE A 52 -2.90 -4.53 -3.60
C ILE A 52 -1.51 -4.20 -3.10
N SER A 53 -1.25 -4.46 -1.82
CA SER A 53 0.08 -4.23 -1.25
C SER A 53 0.37 -5.23 -0.13
N TYR A 54 1.62 -5.67 -0.07
CA TYR A 54 2.18 -6.42 1.04
C TYR A 54 3.18 -5.53 1.78
N GLN A 55 2.98 -5.37 3.07
CA GLN A 55 3.80 -4.55 3.94
C GLN A 55 4.42 -5.42 5.03
N SER A 56 5.74 -5.44 5.13
CA SER A 56 6.45 -6.09 6.23
C SER A 56 7.29 -5.07 6.98
N PHE A 57 7.20 -5.03 8.30
CA PHE A 57 8.00 -4.12 9.12
C PHE A 57 9.48 -4.53 9.18
N SER A 58 9.84 -5.73 8.73
CA SER A 58 11.24 -6.15 8.54
C SER A 58 11.90 -5.50 7.30
N ARG A 59 11.15 -4.79 6.46
CA ARG A 59 11.60 -4.17 5.20
C ARG A 59 12.72 -3.13 5.34
N VAL A 60 12.87 -2.52 6.51
CA VAL A 60 13.87 -1.43 6.73
C VAL A 60 15.30 -1.87 6.46
N SER A 61 15.61 -3.16 6.54
CA SER A 61 16.95 -3.69 6.31
C SER A 61 17.23 -4.13 4.87
N ASN A 62 16.21 -4.32 4.04
CA ASN A 62 16.33 -4.90 2.71
C ASN A 62 15.98 -3.90 1.60
N GLN A 63 16.88 -2.96 1.31
CA GLN A 63 16.74 -2.13 0.10
C GLN A 63 17.13 -2.92 -1.15
N LYS A 64 16.26 -2.93 -2.16
CA LYS A 64 16.61 -3.49 -3.47
C LYS A 64 17.81 -2.77 -4.08
N LYS A 65 18.88 -3.53 -4.34
CA LYS A 65 20.12 -3.04 -4.98
C LYS A 65 20.13 -3.16 -6.50
N ASP A 66 19.09 -3.71 -7.12
CA ASP A 66 19.10 -4.06 -8.53
C ASP A 66 18.91 -2.86 -9.47
N LYS A 67 19.41 -3.00 -10.70
CA LYS A 67 19.23 -2.06 -11.82
C LYS A 67 17.73 -1.98 -12.13
N TRP A 68 17.11 -0.93 -11.63
CA TRP A 68 15.70 -0.67 -11.83
C TRP A 68 15.52 0.50 -12.80
N GLU A 69 14.76 0.29 -13.86
CA GLU A 69 14.37 1.37 -14.77
C GLU A 69 13.24 2.18 -14.12
N ASN A 70 13.43 3.50 -14.04
CA ASN A 70 12.42 4.39 -13.50
C ASN A 70 11.21 4.45 -14.44
N PRO A 71 10.04 3.87 -14.09
CA PRO A 71 8.87 3.87 -14.96
C PRO A 71 8.27 5.27 -15.15
N PHE A 72 8.58 6.21 -14.23
CA PHE A 72 8.12 7.60 -14.30
C PHE A 72 8.99 8.50 -15.17
N SER A 73 10.03 7.96 -15.80
CA SER A 73 10.86 8.71 -16.76
C SER A 73 10.09 9.07 -18.03
N LYS A 74 9.04 8.31 -18.38
CA LYS A 74 8.17 8.59 -19.51
C LYS A 74 7.06 9.55 -19.10
N GLU A 75 6.61 10.40 -20.02
CA GLU A 75 5.48 11.30 -19.79
C GLU A 75 4.19 10.50 -19.58
N ASP A 76 4.00 9.46 -20.37
CA ASP A 76 2.80 8.61 -20.34
C ASP A 76 3.15 7.21 -19.80
N TYR A 77 3.15 7.07 -18.49
CA TYR A 77 3.35 5.79 -17.84
C TYR A 77 2.00 5.08 -17.60
N SER A 78 2.00 3.76 -17.77
CA SER A 78 0.81 2.95 -17.48
C SER A 78 0.45 3.01 -16.00
N ARG A 79 -0.83 3.20 -15.69
CA ARG A 79 -1.32 3.15 -14.30
C ARG A 79 -1.07 1.80 -13.61
N ALA A 80 -0.89 0.72 -14.38
CA ALA A 80 -0.48 -0.59 -13.85
C ALA A 80 0.89 -0.58 -13.14
N VAL A 81 1.68 0.49 -13.30
CA VAL A 81 2.92 0.72 -12.52
C VAL A 81 2.65 0.71 -11.01
N GLY A 82 1.44 1.09 -10.57
CA GLY A 82 1.02 0.97 -9.18
C GLY A 82 1.08 -0.45 -8.61
N TYR A 83 1.12 -1.49 -9.46
CA TYR A 83 1.29 -2.88 -9.03
C TYR A 83 2.74 -3.37 -9.04
N VAL A 84 3.68 -2.58 -9.53
CA VAL A 84 5.09 -2.99 -9.53
C VAL A 84 5.56 -3.18 -8.09
N ASP A 85 6.17 -4.32 -7.82
CA ASP A 85 6.71 -4.71 -6.52
C ASP A 85 5.69 -4.67 -5.35
N CYS A 86 4.37 -4.69 -5.63
CA CYS A 86 3.33 -4.56 -4.61
C CYS A 86 3.28 -5.73 -3.61
N LEU A 87 3.82 -6.89 -3.96
CA LEU A 87 3.89 -8.08 -3.11
C LEU A 87 5.34 -8.45 -2.71
N GLU A 88 6.29 -7.57 -2.94
CA GLU A 88 7.68 -7.81 -2.60
C GLU A 88 7.96 -7.31 -1.16
N GLU A 89 8.80 -8.03 -0.42
CA GLU A 89 9.19 -7.64 0.93
C GLU A 89 10.04 -6.37 0.96
N ALA A 90 10.87 -6.15 -0.06
CA ALA A 90 11.73 -4.99 -0.10
C ALA A 90 10.95 -3.72 -0.43
N ALA A 91 11.05 -2.70 0.42
CA ALA A 91 10.49 -1.39 0.14
C ALA A 91 11.13 -0.77 -1.11
N ASN A 92 10.32 -0.25 -2.02
CA ASN A 92 10.82 0.48 -3.17
C ASN A 92 10.80 1.99 -2.90
N GLU A 93 11.60 2.43 -1.92
CA GLU A 93 11.72 3.85 -1.56
C GLU A 93 12.14 4.73 -2.77
N LYS A 94 12.94 4.15 -3.67
CA LYS A 94 13.35 4.84 -4.91
C LYS A 94 12.16 5.11 -5.83
N MET A 95 11.24 4.15 -5.93
CA MET A 95 10.04 4.30 -6.75
C MET A 95 9.16 5.43 -6.23
N LEU A 96 8.95 5.45 -4.93
CA LEU A 96 8.22 6.50 -4.24
C LEU A 96 8.86 7.89 -4.44
N ALA A 97 10.18 7.98 -4.18
CA ALA A 97 10.92 9.23 -4.38
C ALA A 97 10.87 9.72 -5.83
N ASN A 98 10.99 8.82 -6.81
CA ASN A 98 10.90 9.14 -8.22
C ASN A 98 9.51 9.63 -8.62
N TRP A 99 8.46 9.03 -8.06
CA TRP A 99 7.09 9.50 -8.28
C TRP A 99 6.89 10.90 -7.69
N CYS A 100 7.31 11.14 -6.45
CA CYS A 100 7.26 12.47 -5.83
C CYS A 100 8.01 13.51 -6.66
N LYS A 101 9.23 13.18 -7.10
CA LYS A 101 10.03 14.06 -7.97
C LYS A 101 9.31 14.38 -9.27
N LYS A 102 8.67 13.38 -9.90
CA LYS A 102 7.87 13.56 -11.12
C LYS A 102 6.69 14.50 -10.87
N MET A 103 5.91 14.27 -9.79
CA MET A 103 4.75 15.09 -9.45
C MET A 103 5.14 16.54 -9.18
N GLU A 104 6.22 16.75 -8.43
CA GLU A 104 6.76 18.10 -8.18
C GLU A 104 7.24 18.80 -9.47
N GLN A 105 7.82 18.04 -10.40
CA GLN A 105 8.24 18.57 -11.69
C GLN A 105 7.04 18.97 -12.54
N VAL A 106 6.00 18.13 -12.62
CA VAL A 106 4.78 18.42 -13.38
C VAL A 106 4.05 19.64 -12.77
N ALA A 107 3.91 19.68 -11.45
CA ALA A 107 3.30 20.82 -10.76
C ALA A 107 4.04 22.14 -11.06
N TRP A 108 5.37 22.10 -11.10
CA TRP A 108 6.17 23.27 -11.44
C TRP A 108 6.03 23.70 -12.90
N GLN A 109 5.97 22.72 -13.84
CA GLN A 109 5.85 23.01 -15.28
C GLN A 109 4.47 23.58 -15.64
N GLN A 110 3.43 23.08 -14.98
CA GLN A 110 2.05 23.51 -15.24
C GLN A 110 1.63 24.73 -14.41
N GLU A 111 2.46 25.13 -13.44
CA GLU A 111 2.13 26.18 -12.45
C GLU A 111 0.82 25.88 -11.68
N GLU A 112 0.48 24.58 -11.57
CA GLU A 112 -0.74 24.10 -10.94
C GLU A 112 -0.43 23.04 -9.88
N THR A 113 -1.36 22.90 -8.95
CA THR A 113 -1.30 21.79 -7.98
C THR A 113 -1.83 20.51 -8.60
N ILE A 114 -1.17 19.40 -8.34
CA ILE A 114 -1.59 18.06 -8.80
C ILE A 114 -2.48 17.45 -7.72
N PRO A 115 -3.81 17.31 -7.95
CA PRO A 115 -4.76 16.91 -6.91
C PRO A 115 -4.44 15.57 -6.26
N GLU A 116 -4.08 14.54 -7.04
CA GLU A 116 -3.72 13.22 -6.55
C GLU A 116 -2.41 13.22 -5.73
N TYR A 117 -1.49 14.14 -6.01
CA TYR A 117 -0.28 14.30 -5.21
C TYR A 117 -0.56 15.02 -3.89
N GLU A 118 -1.40 16.07 -3.93
CA GLU A 118 -1.80 16.80 -2.72
C GLU A 118 -2.58 15.92 -1.75
N ILE A 119 -3.49 15.07 -2.25
CA ILE A 119 -4.24 14.16 -1.39
C ILE A 119 -3.34 13.11 -0.74
N VAL A 120 -2.34 12.59 -1.44
CA VAL A 120 -1.36 11.67 -0.86
C VAL A 120 -0.62 12.33 0.30
N LYS A 121 -0.09 13.55 0.11
CA LYS A 121 0.60 14.31 1.17
C LYS A 121 -0.33 14.59 2.37
N LYS A 122 -1.57 15.00 2.11
CA LYS A 122 -2.58 15.24 3.14
C LYS A 122 -2.94 13.96 3.90
N THR A 123 -3.08 12.83 3.19
CA THR A 123 -3.41 11.53 3.80
C THR A 123 -2.32 11.07 4.76
N VAL A 124 -1.07 11.13 4.32
CA VAL A 124 0.09 10.79 5.16
C VAL A 124 0.15 11.70 6.39
N SER A 125 0.00 13.01 6.19
CA SER A 125 0.02 13.98 7.26
C SER A 125 -1.10 13.73 8.28
N LYS A 126 -2.33 13.50 7.81
CA LYS A 126 -3.51 13.19 8.65
C LYS A 126 -3.31 11.89 9.44
N PHE A 127 -2.81 10.83 8.79
CA PHE A 127 -2.52 9.57 9.47
C PHE A 127 -1.50 9.77 10.60
N MET A 128 -0.42 10.48 10.34
CA MET A 128 0.61 10.73 11.34
C MET A 128 0.09 11.60 12.50
N GLN A 129 -0.82 12.55 12.25
CA GLN A 129 -1.51 13.31 13.30
C GLN A 129 -2.38 12.39 14.18
N LEU A 130 -3.11 11.43 13.60
CA LEU A 130 -3.89 10.44 14.36
C LEU A 130 -3.01 9.59 15.27
N MET A 131 -1.79 9.28 14.82
CA MET A 131 -0.85 8.46 15.59
C MET A 131 -0.19 9.24 16.74
N GLN A 132 0.17 10.51 16.53
CA GLN A 132 0.95 11.29 17.49
C GLN A 132 0.12 12.13 18.47
N GLU A 133 -1.11 12.50 18.12
CA GLU A 133 -1.97 13.47 18.87
C GLU A 133 -1.38 14.87 19.01
N ASP A 134 -0.24 15.14 18.40
CA ASP A 134 0.47 16.41 18.52
C ASP A 134 0.56 17.14 17.19
N GLY A 135 0.23 18.45 17.23
CA GLY A 135 0.65 19.45 16.27
C GLY A 135 0.21 19.26 14.80
N ARG A 136 0.63 20.20 13.99
CA ARG A 136 0.42 20.17 12.55
C ARG A 136 1.57 19.41 11.88
N ILE A 137 1.38 18.12 11.65
CA ILE A 137 2.34 17.30 10.91
C ILE A 137 2.15 17.50 9.42
N ARG A 138 3.25 17.69 8.70
CA ARG A 138 3.30 17.65 7.23
C ARG A 138 4.45 16.79 6.78
N VAL A 139 4.19 16.08 5.68
CA VAL A 139 5.23 15.31 4.98
C VAL A 139 5.23 15.75 3.53
N TYR A 140 6.39 16.10 3.02
CA TYR A 140 6.56 16.56 1.65
C TYR A 140 7.92 16.16 1.09
N TYR A 141 8.06 16.21 -0.23
CA TYR A 141 9.34 16.01 -0.92
C TYR A 141 10.06 17.35 -1.06
N ASP A 142 11.28 17.44 -0.52
CA ASP A 142 12.11 18.63 -0.67
C ASP A 142 12.98 18.50 -1.92
N LYS A 143 12.76 19.41 -2.87
CA LYS A 143 13.51 19.46 -4.15
C LYS A 143 14.99 19.76 -3.98
N ARG A 144 15.40 20.41 -2.89
CA ARG A 144 16.81 20.79 -2.67
C ARG A 144 17.63 19.62 -2.17
N THR A 145 17.05 18.87 -1.25
CA THR A 145 17.71 17.71 -0.65
C THR A 145 17.39 16.41 -1.39
N GLU A 146 16.40 16.44 -2.31
CA GLU A 146 15.88 15.30 -3.05
C GLU A 146 15.39 14.16 -2.14
N GLU A 147 14.86 14.50 -0.96
CA GLU A 147 14.38 13.52 0.01
C GLU A 147 13.03 13.91 0.63
N LEU A 148 12.37 12.94 1.24
CA LEU A 148 11.16 13.18 2.01
C LEU A 148 11.51 13.85 3.34
N VAL A 149 10.77 14.90 3.66
CA VAL A 149 10.93 15.70 4.86
C VAL A 149 9.65 15.62 5.70
N TYR A 150 9.84 15.39 6.97
CA TYR A 150 8.83 15.49 8.01
C TYR A 150 8.96 16.84 8.72
N THR A 151 7.87 17.50 8.98
CA THR A 151 7.84 18.69 9.81
C THR A 151 6.66 18.67 10.76
N ASN A 152 6.91 19.08 11.99
CA ASN A 152 5.91 19.49 12.96
C ASN A 152 6.10 20.98 13.27
N GLU A 153 5.44 21.51 14.30
CA GLU A 153 5.55 22.93 14.66
C GLU A 153 6.94 23.31 15.19
N GLU A 154 7.72 22.36 15.66
CA GLU A 154 9.00 22.58 16.33
C GLU A 154 10.21 22.22 15.45
N GLU A 155 10.09 21.20 14.58
CA GLU A 155 11.21 20.61 13.89
C GLU A 155 10.94 20.36 12.40
N ILE A 156 12.01 20.43 11.61
CA ILE A 156 12.04 20.01 10.21
C ILE A 156 13.14 18.96 10.08
N LEU A 157 12.76 17.71 9.83
CA LEU A 157 13.68 16.60 9.81
C LEU A 157 13.55 15.77 8.52
N PRO A 158 14.66 15.39 7.89
CA PRO A 158 14.64 14.35 6.87
C PRO A 158 14.06 13.05 7.44
N VAL A 159 13.18 12.39 6.67
CA VAL A 159 12.52 11.15 7.12
C VAL A 159 13.53 10.09 7.57
N ARG A 160 14.71 10.02 6.96
CA ARG A 160 15.78 9.10 7.37
C ARG A 160 16.29 9.29 8.80
N MET A 161 16.08 10.47 9.40
CA MET A 161 16.49 10.77 10.79
C MET A 161 15.45 10.37 11.83
N LEU A 162 14.26 10.00 11.41
CA LEU A 162 13.19 9.54 12.30
C LEU A 162 13.48 8.14 12.84
N SER A 163 12.83 7.76 13.94
CA SER A 163 12.93 6.39 14.48
C SER A 163 12.47 5.35 13.45
N SER A 164 12.95 4.12 13.58
CA SER A 164 12.59 3.03 12.65
C SER A 164 11.08 2.80 12.58
N GLY A 165 10.42 2.76 13.75
CA GLY A 165 8.96 2.59 13.80
C GLY A 165 8.20 3.73 13.10
N PHE A 166 8.66 4.97 13.27
CA PHE A 166 8.06 6.13 12.61
C PHE A 166 8.23 6.07 11.09
N ARG A 167 9.45 5.75 10.63
CA ARG A 167 9.75 5.61 9.20
C ARG A 167 8.92 4.50 8.56
N ASN A 168 8.76 3.36 9.26
CA ASN A 168 7.96 2.24 8.76
C ASN A 168 6.50 2.63 8.58
N LEU A 169 5.90 3.27 9.59
CA LEU A 169 4.52 3.76 9.48
C LEU A 169 4.35 4.74 8.35
N LEU A 170 5.22 5.73 8.28
CA LEU A 170 5.17 6.75 7.26
C LEU A 170 5.33 6.15 5.86
N GLY A 171 6.33 5.27 5.68
CA GLY A 171 6.60 4.60 4.42
C GLY A 171 5.44 3.71 3.97
N MET A 172 4.84 2.95 4.90
CA MET A 172 3.67 2.10 4.64
C MET A 172 2.47 2.92 4.15
N VAL A 173 2.09 3.95 4.89
CA VAL A 173 0.92 4.78 4.53
C VAL A 173 1.16 5.53 3.22
N PHE A 174 2.38 6.00 3.03
CA PHE A 174 2.76 6.67 1.79
C PHE A 174 2.72 5.71 0.59
N ASP A 175 3.26 4.48 0.74
CA ASP A 175 3.23 3.47 -0.32
C ASP A 175 1.79 3.11 -0.73
N ILE A 176 0.90 2.91 0.24
CA ILE A 176 -0.51 2.61 -0.05
C ILE A 176 -1.19 3.78 -0.78
N ALA A 177 -1.08 4.99 -0.25
CA ALA A 177 -1.71 6.17 -0.83
C ALA A 177 -1.16 6.51 -2.22
N TYR A 178 0.15 6.43 -2.40
CA TYR A 178 0.83 6.61 -3.68
C TYR A 178 0.34 5.61 -4.73
N ARG A 179 0.25 4.30 -4.37
CA ARG A 179 -0.27 3.27 -5.29
C ARG A 179 -1.71 3.56 -5.70
N MET A 180 -2.56 4.00 -4.78
CA MET A 180 -3.93 4.41 -5.09
C MET A 180 -3.94 5.55 -6.12
N ALA A 181 -3.09 6.57 -5.94
CA ALA A 181 -2.98 7.70 -6.84
C ALA A 181 -2.49 7.30 -8.24
N VAL A 182 -1.50 6.41 -8.33
CA VAL A 182 -0.98 5.91 -9.61
C VAL A 182 -1.99 5.01 -10.33
N LEU A 183 -2.71 4.16 -9.58
CA LEU A 183 -3.71 3.24 -10.14
C LEU A 183 -4.96 3.97 -10.63
N ASN A 184 -5.37 5.04 -9.97
CA ASN A 184 -6.65 5.71 -10.20
C ASN A 184 -6.50 7.24 -10.27
N PRO A 185 -5.68 7.79 -11.17
CA PRO A 185 -5.42 9.23 -11.22
C PRO A 185 -6.69 10.06 -11.49
N ASP A 186 -7.65 9.49 -12.23
CA ASP A 186 -8.90 10.17 -12.57
C ASP A 186 -9.86 10.37 -11.37
N LEU A 187 -9.57 9.74 -10.21
CA LEU A 187 -10.32 9.98 -8.97
C LEU A 187 -9.88 11.25 -8.23
N LEU A 188 -8.79 11.87 -8.64
CA LEU A 188 -8.26 13.13 -8.11
C LEU A 188 -8.18 13.11 -6.57
N GLU A 189 -8.77 14.13 -5.90
CA GLU A 189 -8.79 14.22 -4.44
C GLU A 189 -9.57 13.10 -3.72
N ASN A 190 -10.43 12.37 -4.43
CA ASN A 190 -11.22 11.28 -3.85
C ASN A 190 -10.51 9.92 -3.93
N VAL A 191 -9.29 9.87 -4.44
CA VAL A 191 -8.59 8.63 -4.75
C VAL A 191 -8.42 7.72 -3.53
N VAL A 192 -8.13 8.26 -2.37
CA VAL A 192 -7.92 7.47 -1.14
C VAL A 192 -9.25 6.93 -0.58
N GLU A 193 -10.32 7.72 -0.67
CA GLU A 193 -11.64 7.33 -0.17
C GLU A 193 -12.35 6.34 -1.12
N MET A 194 -12.10 6.44 -2.42
CA MET A 194 -12.82 5.68 -3.43
C MET A 194 -12.11 4.41 -3.89
N THR A 195 -10.80 4.32 -3.70
CA THR A 195 -10.03 3.14 -4.15
C THR A 195 -10.25 1.95 -3.21
N PRO A 196 -10.84 0.84 -3.69
CA PRO A 196 -10.92 -0.40 -2.91
C PRO A 196 -9.57 -1.12 -2.92
N GLY A 197 -9.39 -2.08 -2.01
CA GLY A 197 -8.19 -2.89 -2.07
C GLY A 197 -8.01 -3.89 -0.95
N ILE A 198 -6.88 -4.60 -1.03
CA ILE A 198 -6.43 -5.55 0.00
C ILE A 198 -4.98 -5.23 0.33
N VAL A 199 -4.72 -5.00 1.62
CA VAL A 199 -3.38 -4.75 2.12
C VAL A 199 -3.04 -5.80 3.17
N LEU A 200 -1.95 -6.52 2.93
CA LEU A 200 -1.38 -7.49 3.85
C LEU A 200 -0.30 -6.79 4.67
N ILE A 201 -0.37 -6.87 5.99
CA ILE A 201 0.64 -6.27 6.86
C ILE A 201 1.18 -7.35 7.79
N ASP A 202 2.47 -7.62 7.67
CA ASP A 202 3.14 -8.61 8.51
C ASP A 202 3.86 -7.95 9.67
N GLU A 203 3.66 -8.51 10.87
CA GLU A 203 4.27 -8.04 12.13
C GLU A 203 4.05 -6.53 12.37
N ILE A 204 2.79 -6.07 12.31
CA ILE A 204 2.46 -4.65 12.43
C ILE A 204 2.95 -4.00 13.73
N ASP A 205 3.17 -4.78 14.78
CA ASP A 205 3.66 -4.33 16.08
C ASP A 205 5.18 -4.08 16.11
N LEU A 206 5.93 -4.58 15.13
CA LEU A 206 7.38 -4.52 15.14
C LEU A 206 7.87 -3.06 15.13
N HIS A 207 8.70 -2.71 16.11
CA HIS A 207 9.25 -1.36 16.32
C HIS A 207 8.22 -0.27 16.66
N LEU A 208 6.94 -0.60 16.88
CA LEU A 208 5.94 0.37 17.29
C LEU A 208 5.92 0.57 18.80
N HIS A 209 5.90 1.84 19.21
CA HIS A 209 5.67 2.17 20.61
C HIS A 209 4.26 1.69 21.06
N PRO A 210 4.07 1.17 22.29
CA PRO A 210 2.77 0.66 22.76
C PRO A 210 1.59 1.63 22.59
N ARG A 211 1.80 2.96 22.75
CA ARG A 211 0.77 3.96 22.50
C ARG A 211 0.26 3.96 21.04
N TRP A 212 1.14 3.66 20.09
CA TRP A 212 0.78 3.55 18.67
C TRP A 212 0.11 2.24 18.34
N GLN A 213 0.49 1.16 19.03
CA GLN A 213 -0.16 -0.14 18.87
C GLN A 213 -1.66 -0.08 19.19
N TRP A 214 -2.08 0.75 20.18
CA TRP A 214 -3.51 0.97 20.49
C TRP A 214 -4.30 1.66 19.38
N LYS A 215 -3.65 2.43 18.53
CA LYS A 215 -4.30 3.32 17.56
C LYS A 215 -4.20 2.87 16.13
N ILE A 216 -3.21 2.00 15.83
CA ILE A 216 -2.82 1.71 14.43
C ILE A 216 -3.97 1.15 13.60
N ILE A 217 -4.76 0.24 14.16
CA ILE A 217 -5.87 -0.41 13.45
C ILE A 217 -6.94 0.62 13.11
N ASP A 218 -7.38 1.40 14.08
CA ASP A 218 -8.39 2.46 13.86
C ASP A 218 -7.86 3.54 12.90
N ALA A 219 -6.59 3.92 13.02
CA ALA A 219 -5.97 4.90 12.13
C ALA A 219 -5.95 4.42 10.67
N LEU A 220 -5.61 3.15 10.42
CA LEU A 220 -5.62 2.55 9.09
C LEU A 220 -7.04 2.51 8.50
N LYS A 221 -8.02 2.04 9.26
CA LYS A 221 -9.43 1.96 8.82
C LYS A 221 -10.00 3.34 8.49
N ASN A 222 -9.71 4.34 9.34
CA ASN A 222 -10.18 5.72 9.14
C ASN A 222 -9.48 6.42 7.96
N THR A 223 -8.25 6.01 7.64
CA THR A 223 -7.48 6.60 6.54
C THR A 223 -7.86 5.97 5.20
N PHE A 224 -8.10 4.65 5.17
CA PHE A 224 -8.36 3.89 3.95
C PHE A 224 -9.68 3.10 4.07
N PRO A 225 -10.83 3.76 4.00
CA PRO A 225 -12.12 3.17 4.39
C PRO A 225 -12.60 2.02 3.48
N ARG A 226 -12.06 1.90 2.27
CA ARG A 226 -12.40 0.84 1.31
C ARG A 226 -11.35 -0.27 1.20
N VAL A 227 -10.36 -0.26 2.06
CA VAL A 227 -9.29 -1.26 2.08
C VAL A 227 -9.58 -2.34 3.11
N GLN A 228 -9.50 -3.58 2.68
CA GLN A 228 -9.45 -4.73 3.59
C GLN A 228 -8.01 -4.91 4.06
N PHE A 229 -7.78 -4.78 5.36
CA PHE A 229 -6.50 -5.09 5.98
C PHE A 229 -6.49 -6.53 6.51
N ILE A 230 -5.44 -7.28 6.18
CA ILE A 230 -5.13 -8.58 6.76
C ILE A 230 -3.78 -8.43 7.45
N VAL A 231 -3.79 -8.57 8.78
CA VAL A 231 -2.68 -8.14 9.62
C VAL A 231 -2.22 -9.28 10.50
N THR A 232 -0.91 -9.52 10.59
CA THR A 232 -0.34 -10.41 11.60
C THR A 232 0.25 -9.60 12.77
N THR A 233 0.14 -10.11 13.97
CA THR A 233 0.73 -9.49 15.16
C THR A 233 0.95 -10.53 16.26
N HIS A 234 1.98 -10.30 17.07
CA HIS A 234 2.20 -11.00 18.34
C HIS A 234 1.88 -10.10 19.55
N SER A 235 1.43 -8.87 19.33
CA SER A 235 1.17 -7.90 20.40
C SER A 235 -0.18 -8.10 21.07
N PRO A 236 -0.24 -8.38 22.37
CA PRO A 236 -1.48 -8.40 23.12
C PRO A 236 -2.18 -7.02 23.14
N VAL A 237 -1.43 -5.94 22.97
CA VAL A 237 -1.96 -4.56 22.92
C VAL A 237 -2.80 -4.37 21.67
N ILE A 238 -2.31 -4.79 20.49
CA ILE A 238 -3.06 -4.70 19.23
C ILE A 238 -4.30 -5.61 19.29
N ILE A 239 -4.15 -6.86 19.78
CA ILE A 239 -5.26 -7.77 19.93
C ILE A 239 -6.34 -7.17 20.85
N ALA A 240 -5.96 -6.57 21.96
CA ALA A 240 -6.89 -5.92 22.88
C ALA A 240 -7.52 -4.63 22.33
N SER A 241 -6.88 -3.96 21.37
CA SER A 241 -7.44 -2.78 20.68
C SER A 241 -8.51 -3.12 19.65
N CYS A 242 -8.52 -4.36 19.14
CA CYS A 242 -9.51 -4.85 18.20
C CYS A 242 -10.89 -5.01 18.86
N LYS A 243 -11.91 -4.33 18.32
CA LYS A 243 -13.28 -4.35 18.86
C LYS A 243 -14.27 -5.09 17.94
N GLU A 244 -14.12 -4.88 16.65
CA GLU A 244 -15.04 -5.39 15.62
C GLU A 244 -14.32 -6.25 14.59
N GLU A 245 -13.00 -6.34 14.69
CA GLU A 245 -12.14 -7.07 13.77
C GLU A 245 -12.26 -8.58 14.00
N LYS A 246 -12.22 -9.34 12.91
CA LYS A 246 -12.15 -10.79 12.99
C LYS A 246 -10.74 -11.23 13.42
N LEU A 247 -10.63 -11.82 14.60
CA LEU A 247 -9.40 -12.42 15.10
C LEU A 247 -9.30 -13.88 14.65
N ILE A 248 -8.15 -14.26 14.13
CA ILE A 248 -7.82 -15.64 13.74
C ILE A 248 -6.56 -16.03 14.51
N THR A 249 -6.67 -17.04 15.35
CA THR A 249 -5.52 -17.58 16.09
C THR A 249 -4.94 -18.77 15.31
N LEU A 250 -3.67 -18.71 14.96
CA LEU A 250 -2.96 -19.83 14.35
C LEU A 250 -2.24 -20.64 15.45
N GLN A 251 -2.57 -21.92 15.57
CA GLN A 251 -1.88 -22.84 16.47
C GLN A 251 -0.84 -23.66 15.68
N LEU A 252 0.21 -24.16 16.36
CA LEU A 252 1.27 -24.92 15.71
C LEU A 252 0.70 -26.19 15.03
N GLU A 253 -0.34 -26.77 15.58
CA GLU A 253 -1.02 -27.94 15.04
C GLU A 253 -1.76 -27.63 13.73
N ASP A 254 -2.26 -26.41 13.55
CA ASP A 254 -2.97 -25.96 12.36
C ASP A 254 -2.02 -25.80 11.14
N ILE A 255 -0.73 -25.58 11.41
CA ILE A 255 0.29 -25.38 10.36
C ILE A 255 0.66 -26.72 9.68
N PHE A 256 0.47 -27.82 10.37
CA PHE A 256 0.84 -29.17 9.88
C PHE A 256 -0.34 -29.99 9.35
N LEU A 257 -1.57 -29.49 9.46
CA LEU A 257 -2.74 -30.16 8.92
C LEU A 257 -3.02 -29.74 7.49
N ASP A 258 -2.82 -30.66 6.56
CA ASP A 258 -3.15 -30.55 5.12
C ASP A 258 -4.67 -30.42 4.85
N LYS A 259 -5.44 -29.80 5.73
CA LYS A 259 -6.89 -29.63 5.59
C LYS A 259 -7.34 -28.17 5.70
N PRO A 260 -7.43 -27.45 4.55
CA PRO A 260 -7.92 -26.08 4.54
C PRO A 260 -9.40 -25.92 4.92
N SER A 261 -10.16 -27.01 5.08
CA SER A 261 -11.61 -26.97 5.24
C SER A 261 -12.11 -26.82 6.68
N GLU A 262 -11.28 -27.02 7.70
CA GLU A 262 -11.71 -26.96 9.11
C GLU A 262 -11.39 -25.63 9.82
N ILE A 263 -10.58 -24.77 9.21
CA ILE A 263 -10.20 -23.47 9.82
C ILE A 263 -11.32 -22.41 9.76
N MET A 264 -12.41 -22.70 9.04
CA MET A 264 -13.50 -21.71 8.79
C MET A 264 -14.66 -21.78 9.78
N HIS A 265 -14.60 -22.58 10.83
CA HIS A 265 -15.70 -22.77 11.79
C HIS A 265 -15.27 -22.67 13.26
N GLY A 266 -14.52 -21.62 13.59
CA GLY A 266 -14.25 -21.26 14.98
C GLY A 266 -14.68 -19.84 15.28
#